data_66c173993906d6b8e455bc3bfc3b7b39
#
_entry.id   66c173993906d6b8e455bc3bfc3b7b39
#
_cell.length_a   1.000
_cell.length_b   1.000
_cell.length_c   1.000
_cell.angle_alpha   90.00
_cell.angle_beta   90.00
_cell.angle_gamma   90.00
#
_symmetry.space_group_name_H-M   'P 1'
#
loop_
_entity.id
_entity.type
_entity.pdbx_description
1 polymer ?
#
loop_
_entity_poly.entity_id
_entity_poly.type
_entity_poly.pdbx_seq_one_letter_code
_entity_poly.pdbx_strand_id
1 'polypeptide(L)'
;SYEKKGAGAFLKDRSLRLGLPILGFGFVLGPFTIALAEAGPEQSLLDFWWNWGGAFHFNIGPLWFAYALLLFSLSYAALRGLLPQLRWQFDATVLNHKAIAWCLLIWATASFALRLWVPTGQEKALLQIGYFSSYVLLFFLGCGAAKQRLLEQISARLALPWLVISILALPSLFAIAIACGALRGVDFHVN
;
A
#
# COMPACT_ATOMS: atom_id res chain seq x y z
N SER A 1 -12.27 -13.38 -9.23
CA SER A 1 -10.94 -13.89 -8.84
C SER A 1 -10.25 -14.46 -10.08
N TYR A 2 -8.93 -14.56 -10.05
CA TYR A 2 -8.09 -15.15 -11.11
C TYR A 2 -8.58 -16.56 -11.53
N GLU A 3 -8.87 -17.40 -10.56
CA GLU A 3 -9.33 -18.79 -10.81
C GLU A 3 -10.69 -18.90 -11.50
N LYS A 4 -11.57 -17.92 -11.31
CA LYS A 4 -12.91 -17.91 -11.94
C LYS A 4 -12.91 -17.33 -13.36
N LYS A 5 -12.05 -16.34 -13.62
CA LYS A 5 -12.07 -15.56 -14.87
C LYS A 5 -10.96 -15.95 -15.85
N GLY A 6 -9.93 -16.68 -15.40
CA GLY A 6 -8.70 -16.90 -16.14
C GLY A 6 -7.76 -15.68 -16.14
N ALA A 7 -6.50 -15.90 -16.57
CA ALA A 7 -5.44 -14.89 -16.50
C ALA A 7 -5.77 -13.63 -17.32
N GLY A 8 -6.17 -13.78 -18.58
CA GLY A 8 -6.42 -12.64 -19.46
C GLY A 8 -7.57 -11.75 -19.02
N ALA A 9 -8.71 -12.34 -18.62
CA ALA A 9 -9.85 -11.56 -18.13
C ALA A 9 -9.56 -10.92 -16.77
N PHE A 10 -8.76 -11.56 -15.90
CA PHE A 10 -8.32 -10.99 -14.64
C PHE A 10 -7.40 -9.78 -14.88
N LEU A 11 -6.40 -9.90 -15.74
CA LEU A 11 -5.48 -8.81 -16.07
C LEU A 11 -6.22 -7.63 -16.69
N LYS A 12 -7.10 -7.88 -17.67
CA LYS A 12 -7.93 -6.83 -18.29
C LYS A 12 -8.77 -6.09 -17.24
N ASP A 13 -9.46 -6.81 -16.37
CA ASP A 13 -10.29 -6.22 -15.32
C ASP A 13 -9.47 -5.36 -14.33
N ARG A 14 -8.28 -5.82 -13.95
CA ARG A 14 -7.38 -5.07 -13.06
C ARG A 14 -6.77 -3.85 -13.74
N SER A 15 -6.28 -4.01 -14.97
CA SER A 15 -5.72 -2.89 -15.74
C SER A 15 -6.75 -1.80 -16.01
N LEU A 16 -8.00 -2.16 -16.32
CA LEU A 16 -9.05 -1.14 -16.51
C LEU A 16 -9.44 -0.46 -15.20
N ARG A 17 -9.63 -1.21 -14.12
CA ARG A 17 -10.11 -0.65 -12.85
C ARG A 17 -9.06 0.18 -12.11
N LEU A 18 -7.79 -0.21 -12.21
CA LEU A 18 -6.70 0.49 -11.52
C LEU A 18 -5.90 1.37 -12.47
N GLY A 19 -5.61 0.88 -13.69
CA GLY A 19 -4.80 1.60 -14.65
C GLY A 19 -5.49 2.84 -15.22
N LEU A 20 -6.78 2.74 -15.56
CA LEU A 20 -7.50 3.88 -16.11
C LEU A 20 -7.55 5.09 -15.14
N PRO A 21 -7.90 4.93 -13.85
CA PRO A 21 -7.80 6.03 -12.89
C PRO A 21 -6.39 6.57 -12.71
N ILE A 22 -5.36 5.70 -12.72
CA ILE A 22 -3.96 6.13 -12.62
C ILE A 22 -3.56 7.00 -13.80
N LEU A 23 -3.92 6.60 -15.03
CA LEU A 23 -3.64 7.38 -16.23
C LEU A 23 -4.43 8.70 -16.24
N GLY A 24 -5.73 8.65 -15.92
CA GLY A 24 -6.57 9.85 -15.87
C GLY A 24 -6.09 10.85 -14.83
N PHE A 25 -5.76 10.38 -13.63
CA PHE A 25 -5.19 11.25 -12.61
C PHE A 25 -3.79 11.71 -12.99
N GLY A 26 -2.91 10.79 -13.39
CA GLY A 26 -1.51 11.09 -13.62
C GLY A 26 -1.24 12.06 -14.75
N PHE A 27 -2.04 12.02 -15.81
CA PHE A 27 -1.87 12.92 -16.96
C PHE A 27 -2.76 14.17 -16.93
N VAL A 28 -3.86 14.17 -16.19
CA VAL A 28 -4.82 15.27 -16.18
C VAL A 28 -4.90 15.93 -14.80
N LEU A 29 -5.40 15.20 -13.80
CA LEU A 29 -5.68 15.80 -12.49
C LEU A 29 -4.42 16.12 -11.70
N GLY A 30 -3.41 15.25 -11.73
CA GLY A 30 -2.15 15.46 -11.01
C GLY A 30 -1.43 16.73 -11.48
N PRO A 31 -1.09 16.86 -12.77
CA PRO A 31 -0.52 18.07 -13.32
C PRO A 31 -1.38 19.32 -13.09
N PHE A 32 -2.71 19.21 -13.20
CA PHE A 32 -3.62 20.32 -12.96
C PHE A 32 -3.61 20.78 -11.49
N THR A 33 -3.55 19.85 -10.53
CA THR A 33 -3.47 20.21 -9.11
C THR A 33 -2.15 20.89 -8.75
N ILE A 34 -1.04 20.50 -9.38
CA ILE A 34 0.25 21.14 -9.21
C ILE A 34 0.19 22.55 -9.84
N ALA A 35 -0.33 22.68 -11.04
CA ALA A 35 -0.50 23.97 -11.68
C ALA A 35 -1.33 24.93 -10.83
N LEU A 36 -2.40 24.43 -10.21
CA LEU A 36 -3.24 25.23 -9.31
C LEU A 36 -2.49 25.70 -8.04
N ALA A 37 -1.57 24.87 -7.54
CA ALA A 37 -0.79 25.20 -6.35
C ALA A 37 0.39 26.15 -6.62
N GLU A 38 0.98 26.07 -7.80
CA GLU A 38 2.21 26.79 -8.17
C GLU A 38 1.97 28.02 -9.04
N ALA A 39 0.83 28.14 -9.72
CA ALA A 39 0.49 29.32 -10.52
C ALA A 39 0.38 30.57 -9.62
N GLY A 40 1.09 31.61 -10.00
CA GLY A 40 1.02 32.91 -9.31
C GLY A 40 -0.35 33.60 -9.53
N PRO A 41 -0.69 34.59 -8.69
CA PRO A 41 -2.00 35.24 -8.72
C PRO A 41 -2.31 36.00 -10.04
N GLU A 42 -1.30 36.34 -10.80
CA GLU A 42 -1.42 37.04 -12.07
C GLU A 42 -1.36 36.15 -13.33
N GLN A 43 -1.10 34.85 -13.13
CA GLN A 43 -0.87 33.88 -14.20
C GLN A 43 -2.12 33.05 -14.47
N SER A 44 -2.53 32.97 -15.74
CA SER A 44 -3.62 32.07 -16.12
C SER A 44 -3.21 30.61 -15.84
N LEU A 45 -4.10 29.86 -15.17
CA LEU A 45 -3.87 28.44 -14.86
C LEU A 45 -3.63 27.60 -16.13
N LEU A 46 -4.33 27.92 -17.22
CA LEU A 46 -4.18 27.22 -18.49
C LEU A 46 -2.83 27.52 -19.15
N ASP A 47 -2.40 28.78 -19.11
CA ASP A 47 -1.10 29.18 -19.65
C ASP A 47 0.05 28.59 -18.83
N PHE A 48 -0.08 28.61 -17.50
CA PHE A 48 0.89 27.94 -16.64
C PHE A 48 0.95 26.43 -16.93
N TRP A 49 -0.21 25.75 -16.95
CA TRP A 49 -0.30 24.32 -17.22
C TRP A 49 0.29 23.96 -18.59
N TRP A 50 0.01 24.75 -19.61
CA TRP A 50 0.53 24.53 -20.95
C TRP A 50 2.03 24.76 -21.05
N ASN A 51 2.52 25.87 -20.50
CA ASN A 51 3.95 26.23 -20.51
C ASN A 51 4.78 25.29 -19.62
N TRP A 52 4.21 24.80 -18.54
CA TRP A 52 4.84 23.82 -17.66
C TRP A 52 4.88 22.41 -18.29
N GLY A 53 4.26 22.21 -19.46
CA GLY A 53 4.19 20.93 -20.13
C GLY A 53 3.23 19.95 -19.47
N GLY A 54 2.14 20.42 -18.92
CA GLY A 54 1.15 19.78 -18.06
C GLY A 54 0.97 18.29 -18.25
N ALA A 55 0.56 17.84 -19.43
CA ALA A 55 0.31 16.43 -19.72
C ALA A 55 1.58 15.55 -19.71
N PHE A 56 2.78 16.13 -19.84
CA PHE A 56 4.05 15.39 -19.81
C PHE A 56 4.63 15.24 -18.41
N HIS A 57 4.09 15.95 -17.41
CA HIS A 57 4.46 15.81 -16.01
C HIS A 57 3.55 14.80 -15.33
N PHE A 58 3.82 13.52 -15.58
CA PHE A 58 3.07 12.44 -15.00
C PHE A 58 3.25 12.38 -13.47
N ASN A 59 2.17 12.63 -12.73
CA ASN A 59 2.17 12.59 -11.28
C ASN A 59 0.94 11.83 -10.77
N ILE A 60 1.17 10.69 -10.14
CA ILE A 60 0.10 9.85 -9.61
C ILE A 60 -0.36 10.26 -8.21
N GLY A 61 0.36 11.18 -7.54
CA GLY A 61 0.00 11.68 -6.21
C GLY A 61 -0.54 10.60 -5.28
N PRO A 62 -1.78 10.75 -4.79
CA PRO A 62 -2.36 9.79 -3.84
C PRO A 62 -2.66 8.41 -4.46
N LEU A 63 -2.60 8.24 -5.78
CA LEU A 63 -2.88 6.96 -6.45
C LEU A 63 -1.68 6.00 -6.48
N TRP A 64 -0.55 6.34 -5.84
CA TRP A 64 0.60 5.45 -5.71
C TRP A 64 0.22 4.07 -5.13
N PHE A 65 -0.78 4.01 -4.24
CA PHE A 65 -1.30 2.75 -3.70
C PHE A 65 -2.03 1.92 -4.76
N ALA A 66 -2.84 2.56 -5.62
CA ALA A 66 -3.52 1.89 -6.73
C ALA A 66 -2.49 1.33 -7.74
N TYR A 67 -1.41 2.09 -7.99
CA TYR A 67 -0.29 1.66 -8.81
C TYR A 67 0.43 0.45 -8.20
N ALA A 68 0.76 0.49 -6.91
CA ALA A 68 1.33 -0.66 -6.20
C ALA A 68 0.42 -1.90 -6.28
N LEU A 69 -0.89 -1.73 -6.09
CA LEU A 69 -1.86 -2.81 -6.18
C LEU A 69 -1.97 -3.39 -7.59
N LEU A 70 -1.83 -2.55 -8.62
CA LEU A 70 -1.76 -2.99 -10.02
C LEU A 70 -0.51 -3.86 -10.24
N LEU A 71 0.67 -3.39 -9.80
CA LEU A 71 1.92 -4.15 -9.90
C LEU A 71 1.83 -5.49 -9.18
N PHE A 72 1.30 -5.54 -7.96
CA PHE A 72 1.09 -6.80 -7.23
C PHE A 72 0.11 -7.73 -7.96
N SER A 73 -0.95 -7.19 -8.56
CA SER A 73 -1.91 -7.99 -9.32
C SER A 73 -1.29 -8.60 -10.58
N LEU A 74 -0.44 -7.83 -11.28
CA LEU A 74 0.33 -8.29 -12.43
C LEU A 74 1.36 -9.35 -12.02
N SER A 75 2.12 -9.09 -10.95
CA SER A 75 3.11 -10.02 -10.40
C SER A 75 2.46 -11.33 -9.95
N TYR A 76 1.30 -11.26 -9.29
CA TYR A 76 0.53 -12.42 -8.90
C TYR A 76 0.08 -13.25 -10.13
N ALA A 77 -0.42 -12.59 -11.17
CA ALA A 77 -0.85 -13.27 -12.37
C ALA A 77 0.34 -13.93 -13.09
N ALA A 78 1.50 -13.27 -13.16
CA ALA A 78 2.73 -13.82 -13.71
C ALA A 78 3.22 -15.03 -12.90
N LEU A 79 3.29 -14.92 -11.56
CA LEU A 79 3.66 -16.03 -10.68
C LEU A 79 2.74 -17.23 -10.84
N ARG A 80 1.43 -17.00 -10.96
CA ARG A 80 0.46 -18.09 -11.19
C ARG A 80 0.58 -18.72 -12.57
N GLY A 81 1.01 -17.95 -13.57
CA GLY A 81 1.31 -18.46 -14.90
C GLY A 81 2.58 -19.31 -14.95
N LEU A 82 3.64 -18.85 -14.28
CA LEU A 82 4.94 -19.52 -14.25
C LEU A 82 4.97 -20.71 -13.28
N LEU A 83 4.26 -20.61 -12.14
CA LEU A 83 4.23 -21.61 -11.07
C LEU A 83 2.78 -22.03 -10.75
N PRO A 84 2.11 -22.77 -11.65
CA PRO A 84 0.71 -23.15 -11.46
C PRO A 84 0.51 -24.07 -10.24
N GLN A 85 1.57 -24.76 -9.82
CA GLN A 85 1.55 -25.65 -8.66
C GLN A 85 1.61 -24.89 -7.33
N LEU A 86 2.02 -23.62 -7.31
CA LEU A 86 2.10 -22.82 -6.10
C LEU A 86 0.71 -22.45 -5.61
N ARG A 87 0.16 -23.26 -4.72
CA ARG A 87 -1.14 -23.03 -4.10
C ARG A 87 -0.95 -22.29 -2.78
N TRP A 88 -1.23 -20.99 -2.79
CA TRP A 88 -1.32 -20.19 -1.56
C TRP A 88 -2.64 -20.54 -0.86
N GLN A 89 -2.56 -21.40 0.12
CA GLN A 89 -3.71 -21.79 0.95
C GLN A 89 -3.26 -21.69 2.40
N PHE A 90 -3.95 -20.86 3.16
CA PHE A 90 -3.78 -20.82 4.59
C PHE A 90 -4.87 -21.69 5.21
N ASP A 91 -4.48 -22.68 5.98
CA ASP A 91 -5.42 -23.45 6.76
C ASP A 91 -5.83 -22.63 7.98
N ALA A 92 -7.14 -22.55 8.24
CA ALA A 92 -7.67 -21.84 9.40
C ALA A 92 -7.17 -22.44 10.74
N THR A 93 -6.81 -23.71 10.74
CA THR A 93 -6.25 -24.39 11.91
C THR A 93 -4.90 -23.84 12.36
N VAL A 94 -4.15 -23.21 11.44
CA VAL A 94 -2.86 -22.57 11.75
C VAL A 94 -3.07 -21.21 12.43
N LEU A 95 -4.27 -20.63 12.35
CA LEU A 95 -4.55 -19.29 12.88
C LEU A 95 -4.72 -19.35 14.40
N ASN A 96 -3.65 -19.12 15.12
CA ASN A 96 -3.61 -19.05 16.58
C ASN A 96 -2.80 -17.84 17.06
N HIS A 97 -2.85 -17.54 18.37
CA HIS A 97 -2.15 -16.37 18.93
C HIS A 97 -0.65 -16.38 18.66
N LYS A 98 0.00 -17.56 18.68
CA LYS A 98 1.44 -17.68 18.41
C LYS A 98 1.75 -17.35 16.94
N ALA A 99 0.95 -17.87 16.00
CA ALA A 99 1.14 -17.61 14.58
C ALA A 99 0.95 -16.10 14.26
N ILE A 100 -0.04 -15.46 14.87
CA ILE A 100 -0.26 -14.02 14.72
C ILE A 100 0.94 -13.24 15.28
N ALA A 101 1.40 -13.59 16.48
CA ALA A 101 2.55 -12.94 17.12
C ALA A 101 3.83 -13.08 16.28
N TRP A 102 4.11 -14.27 15.75
CA TRP A 102 5.25 -14.50 14.85
C TRP A 102 5.11 -13.72 13.55
N CYS A 103 3.93 -13.70 12.96
CA CYS A 103 3.66 -12.91 11.74
C CYS A 103 3.92 -11.42 11.98
N LEU A 104 3.46 -10.88 13.10
CA LEU A 104 3.68 -9.49 13.47
C LEU A 104 5.17 -9.21 13.74
N LEU A 105 5.88 -10.12 14.43
CA LEU A 105 7.31 -9.97 14.69
C LEU A 105 8.13 -9.97 13.40
N ILE A 106 7.87 -10.92 12.51
CA ILE A 106 8.55 -11.00 11.21
C ILE A 106 8.28 -9.74 10.40
N TRP A 107 7.01 -9.30 10.36
CA TRP A 107 6.64 -8.07 9.67
C TRP A 107 7.30 -6.82 10.27
N ALA A 108 7.30 -6.68 11.59
CA ALA A 108 7.94 -5.55 12.27
C ALA A 108 9.44 -5.53 11.98
N THR A 109 10.11 -6.68 12.05
CA THR A 109 11.54 -6.81 11.75
C THR A 109 11.84 -6.50 10.28
N ALA A 110 11.05 -7.01 9.35
CA ALA A 110 11.19 -6.72 7.93
C ALA A 110 10.95 -5.24 7.61
N SER A 111 9.93 -4.64 8.25
CA SER A 111 9.64 -3.20 8.10
C SER A 111 10.75 -2.33 8.67
N PHE A 112 11.29 -2.69 9.82
CA PHE A 112 12.42 -2.00 10.42
C PHE A 112 13.68 -2.10 9.55
N ALA A 113 14.04 -3.31 9.12
CA ALA A 113 15.18 -3.54 8.24
C ALA A 113 15.06 -2.74 6.93
N LEU A 114 13.86 -2.76 6.30
CA LEU A 114 13.63 -2.01 5.07
C LEU A 114 13.82 -0.50 5.26
N ARG A 115 13.36 0.05 6.39
CA ARG A 115 13.48 1.48 6.71
C ARG A 115 14.91 1.92 7.02
N LEU A 116 15.78 1.03 7.45
CA LEU A 116 17.22 1.32 7.57
C LEU A 116 17.88 1.60 6.21
N TRP A 117 17.35 0.97 5.13
CA TRP A 117 17.89 1.11 3.77
C TRP A 117 17.15 2.17 2.96
N VAL A 118 15.85 2.32 3.18
CA VAL A 118 14.99 3.27 2.47
C VAL A 118 14.14 4.01 3.50
N PRO A 119 14.56 5.21 3.89
CA PRO A 119 13.81 6.05 4.84
C PRO A 119 12.37 6.31 4.36
N THR A 120 11.47 6.48 5.32
CA THR A 120 10.07 6.83 5.03
C THR A 120 10.00 8.21 4.37
N GLY A 121 9.10 8.35 3.38
CA GLY A 121 8.93 9.61 2.64
C GLY A 121 9.74 9.71 1.36
N GLN A 122 10.70 8.81 1.11
CA GLN A 122 11.37 8.74 -0.18
C GLN A 122 10.53 7.98 -1.20
N GLU A 123 10.20 8.65 -2.29
CA GLU A 123 9.57 8.02 -3.45
C GLU A 123 10.63 7.52 -4.42
N LYS A 124 10.55 6.24 -4.75
CA LYS A 124 11.37 5.63 -5.83
C LYS A 124 10.44 4.95 -6.82
N ALA A 125 10.56 5.32 -8.08
CA ALA A 125 9.71 4.81 -9.17
C ALA A 125 8.20 4.97 -8.87
N LEU A 126 7.78 6.13 -8.36
CA LEU A 126 6.40 6.46 -7.98
C LEU A 126 5.85 5.59 -6.83
N LEU A 127 6.70 4.93 -6.07
CA LEU A 127 6.34 4.05 -4.98
C LEU A 127 7.02 4.46 -3.68
N GLN A 128 6.28 4.37 -2.59
CA GLN A 128 6.82 4.58 -1.25
C GLN A 128 7.37 3.24 -0.70
N ILE A 129 8.58 2.91 -1.11
CA ILE A 129 9.21 1.61 -0.83
C ILE A 129 9.33 1.33 0.68
N GLY A 130 9.49 2.34 1.53
CA GLY A 130 9.55 2.18 2.98
C GLY A 130 8.33 1.47 3.61
N TYR A 131 7.20 1.42 2.89
CA TYR A 131 5.98 0.72 3.32
C TYR A 131 5.74 -0.62 2.61
N PHE A 132 6.64 -1.03 1.71
CA PHE A 132 6.42 -2.20 0.85
C PHE A 132 6.29 -3.51 1.62
N SER A 133 7.01 -3.67 2.73
CA SER A 133 6.87 -4.85 3.60
C SER A 133 5.42 -5.07 4.03
N SER A 134 4.71 -3.99 4.39
CA SER A 134 3.30 -4.03 4.78
C SER A 134 2.40 -4.41 3.63
N TYR A 135 2.62 -3.82 2.45
CA TYR A 135 1.77 -4.07 1.28
C TYR A 135 1.94 -5.47 0.73
N VAL A 136 3.18 -5.97 0.67
CA VAL A 136 3.48 -7.34 0.25
C VAL A 136 2.81 -8.32 1.20
N LEU A 137 2.99 -8.15 2.51
CA LEU A 137 2.39 -9.02 3.51
C LEU A 137 0.86 -9.03 3.40
N LEU A 138 0.23 -7.86 3.42
CA LEU A 138 -1.23 -7.75 3.35
C LEU A 138 -1.80 -8.28 2.04
N PHE A 139 -1.10 -8.08 0.93
CA PHE A 139 -1.52 -8.62 -0.36
C PHE A 139 -1.52 -10.15 -0.35
N PHE A 140 -0.44 -10.77 0.11
CA PHE A 140 -0.34 -12.23 0.17
C PHE A 140 -1.29 -12.85 1.19
N LEU A 141 -1.41 -12.25 2.37
CA LEU A 141 -2.41 -12.66 3.36
C LEU A 141 -3.83 -12.54 2.79
N GLY A 142 -4.13 -11.44 2.09
CA GLY A 142 -5.42 -11.24 1.44
C GLY A 142 -5.73 -12.27 0.35
N CYS A 143 -4.73 -12.62 -0.47
CA CYS A 143 -4.88 -13.65 -1.49
C CYS A 143 -5.15 -15.04 -0.88
N GLY A 144 -4.46 -15.40 0.20
CA GLY A 144 -4.66 -16.66 0.92
C GLY A 144 -6.00 -16.70 1.66
N ALA A 145 -6.32 -15.62 2.37
CA ALA A 145 -7.54 -15.50 3.16
C ALA A 145 -8.82 -15.52 2.33
N ALA A 146 -8.82 -14.86 1.16
CA ALA A 146 -9.99 -14.74 0.30
C ALA A 146 -10.46 -16.09 -0.25
N LYS A 147 -9.57 -17.03 -0.48
CA LYS A 147 -9.90 -18.34 -1.05
C LYS A 147 -10.70 -19.21 -0.07
N GLN A 148 -10.37 -19.13 1.20
CA GLN A 148 -10.96 -19.99 2.25
C GLN A 148 -11.98 -19.26 3.11
N ARG A 149 -12.33 -18.01 2.77
CA ARG A 149 -13.18 -17.16 3.62
C ARG A 149 -12.68 -17.09 5.06
N LEU A 150 -11.38 -16.97 5.22
CA LEU A 150 -10.70 -17.07 6.51
C LEU A 150 -11.22 -16.03 7.51
N LEU A 151 -11.62 -14.87 7.02
CA LEU A 151 -12.20 -13.80 7.85
C LEU A 151 -13.52 -14.22 8.51
N GLU A 152 -14.30 -15.08 7.86
CA GLU A 152 -15.57 -15.60 8.42
C GLU A 152 -15.33 -16.68 9.49
N GLN A 153 -14.12 -17.27 9.53
CA GLN A 153 -13.75 -18.36 10.45
C GLN A 153 -13.00 -17.86 11.69
N ILE A 154 -12.65 -16.57 11.76
CA ILE A 154 -11.97 -15.99 12.92
C ILE A 154 -12.91 -15.95 14.11
N SER A 155 -12.58 -16.71 15.16
CA SER A 155 -13.37 -16.68 16.39
C SER A 155 -13.18 -15.37 17.15
N ALA A 156 -14.22 -14.91 17.84
CA ALA A 156 -14.15 -13.73 18.69
C ALA A 156 -13.09 -13.89 19.80
N ARG A 157 -12.87 -15.11 20.30
CA ARG A 157 -11.82 -15.40 21.30
C ARG A 157 -10.42 -15.12 20.79
N LEU A 158 -10.18 -15.31 19.48
CA LEU A 158 -8.90 -14.99 18.85
C LEU A 158 -8.82 -13.50 18.50
N ALA A 159 -9.90 -12.88 18.01
CA ALA A 159 -9.91 -11.51 17.52
C ALA A 159 -9.88 -10.46 18.65
N LEU A 160 -10.66 -10.64 19.73
CA LEU A 160 -10.81 -9.65 20.78
C LEU A 160 -9.50 -9.21 21.46
N PRO A 161 -8.59 -10.12 21.88
CA PRO A 161 -7.32 -9.69 22.48
C PRO A 161 -6.49 -8.81 21.55
N TRP A 162 -6.42 -9.15 20.26
CA TRP A 162 -5.67 -8.38 19.27
C TRP A 162 -6.33 -7.02 18.96
N LEU A 163 -7.66 -6.96 18.99
CA LEU A 163 -8.40 -5.70 18.87
C LEU A 163 -8.09 -4.78 20.07
N VAL A 164 -8.12 -5.30 21.30
CA VAL A 164 -7.78 -4.55 22.50
C VAL A 164 -6.34 -4.05 22.43
N ILE A 165 -5.39 -4.92 22.07
CA ILE A 165 -3.98 -4.52 21.88
C ILE A 165 -3.87 -3.39 20.85
N SER A 166 -4.57 -3.48 19.73
CA SER A 166 -4.54 -2.46 18.67
C SER A 166 -5.12 -1.12 19.14
N ILE A 167 -6.22 -1.15 19.88
CA ILE A 167 -6.85 0.05 20.45
C ILE A 167 -5.94 0.73 21.47
N LEU A 168 -5.23 -0.05 22.31
CA LEU A 168 -4.29 0.48 23.29
C LEU A 168 -2.97 0.95 22.68
N ALA A 169 -2.54 0.33 21.58
CA ALA A 169 -1.32 0.69 20.88
C ALA A 169 -1.38 2.10 20.26
N LEU A 170 -2.53 2.52 19.74
CA LEU A 170 -2.68 3.84 19.13
C LEU A 170 -2.36 5.00 20.10
N PRO A 171 -3.05 5.13 21.25
CA PRO A 171 -2.74 6.20 22.20
C PRO A 171 -1.34 6.07 22.81
N SER A 172 -0.81 4.85 22.97
CA SER A 172 0.55 4.66 23.48
C SER A 172 1.62 5.18 22.52
N LEU A 173 1.41 5.04 21.21
CA LEU A 173 2.31 5.64 20.20
C LEU A 173 2.30 7.16 20.27
N PHE A 174 1.15 7.79 20.45
CA PHE A 174 1.06 9.24 20.66
C PHE A 174 1.75 9.67 21.95
N ALA A 175 1.54 8.94 23.04
CA ALA A 175 2.19 9.24 24.32
C ALA A 175 3.71 9.13 24.21
N ILE A 176 4.24 8.11 23.54
CA ILE A 176 5.66 7.94 23.29
C ILE A 176 6.20 9.08 22.40
N ALA A 177 5.50 9.42 21.32
CA ALA A 177 5.90 10.52 20.44
C ALA A 177 5.99 11.86 21.20
N ILE A 178 5.01 12.16 22.07
CA ILE A 178 5.00 13.34 22.93
C ILE A 178 6.18 13.30 23.92
N ALA A 179 6.40 12.16 24.57
CA ALA A 179 7.51 11.99 25.51
C ALA A 179 8.89 12.14 24.83
N CYS A 180 9.01 11.70 23.58
CA CYS A 180 10.20 11.90 22.76
C CYS A 180 10.36 13.31 22.20
N GLY A 181 9.43 14.24 22.46
CA GLY A 181 9.57 15.65 22.12
C GLY A 181 8.82 16.09 20.86
N ALA A 182 7.83 15.33 20.37
CA ALA A 182 7.05 15.70 19.19
C ALA A 182 6.41 17.10 19.31
N LEU A 183 5.96 17.49 20.50
CA LEU A 183 5.41 18.83 20.75
C LEU A 183 6.49 19.92 20.89
N ARG A 184 7.76 19.55 21.02
CA ARG A 184 8.91 20.47 21.11
C ARG A 184 9.61 20.71 19.79
N GLY A 185 9.04 20.23 18.67
CA GLY A 185 9.60 20.39 17.34
C GLY A 185 10.85 19.54 17.08
N VAL A 186 11.04 18.46 17.84
CA VAL A 186 12.12 17.51 17.55
C VAL A 186 11.80 16.79 16.25
N ASP A 187 12.64 16.99 15.24
CA ASP A 187 12.54 16.28 13.97
C ASP A 187 12.86 14.80 14.18
N PHE A 188 11.88 13.94 13.93
CA PHE A 188 12.06 12.48 13.93
C PHE A 188 12.56 11.93 12.58
N HIS A 189 12.93 12.81 11.67
CA HIS A 189 13.58 12.40 10.43
C HIS A 189 15.01 11.97 10.74
N VAL A 190 15.25 10.67 10.67
CA VAL A 190 16.60 10.13 10.68
C VAL A 190 17.23 10.50 9.32
N ASN A 191 18.21 11.39 9.35
CA ASN A 191 19.06 11.72 8.20
C ASN A 191 19.83 10.46 7.75
#